data_f2e9cc6b89b6da46089da163c7478fc9
#
_entry.id   f2e9cc6b89b6da46089da163c7478fc9
#
_cell.length_a   1.000
_cell.length_b   1.000
_cell.length_c   1.000
_cell.angle_alpha   90.00
_cell.angle_beta   90.00
_cell.angle_gamma   90.00
#
_symmetry.space_group_name_H-M   'P 1'
#
loop_
_entity.id
_entity.type
_entity.pdbx_description
1 polymer ?
#
loop_
_entity_poly.entity_id
_entity_poly.type
_entity_poly.pdbx_seq_one_letter_code
_entity_poly.pdbx_strand_id
1 'polypeptide(L)'
;ETTEAPEEDLDKVGVLLPEEGEDINSSLERTELKSRLEEAGYEATMYFAGDDSDTQAEQIRELLQDEKLKALVISPVDPYGLTDVLEEASELSIPVIDYDNLIMDTPNVKYFVTFNMRAIGKEIAKNIVEKEELDKVREDRGARTIEFLMGSPDDDDSLFLFNGIMEVLQEYIDDGTLICRSGRVTFDETSIMDQNTDTAKKQLKSEIDEFYSLE
;
A
#
# COMPACT_ATOMS: atom_id res chain seq x y z
N GLU A 1 -38.71 15.68 29.10
CA GLU A 1 -38.89 15.22 27.72
C GLU A 1 -37.60 15.63 26.98
N THR A 2 -36.69 14.71 26.85
CA THR A 2 -35.52 14.84 25.95
C THR A 2 -36.02 14.62 24.53
N THR A 3 -36.15 15.71 23.78
CA THR A 3 -36.37 15.64 22.34
C THR A 3 -35.07 15.11 21.74
N GLU A 4 -35.02 13.85 21.35
CA GLU A 4 -33.99 13.35 20.44
C GLU A 4 -34.07 14.19 19.18
N ALA A 5 -32.91 14.73 18.76
CA ALA A 5 -32.80 15.36 17.46
C ALA A 5 -33.20 14.33 16.39
N PRO A 6 -33.89 14.70 15.30
CA PRO A 6 -34.18 13.77 14.24
C PRO A 6 -32.85 13.19 13.73
N GLU A 7 -32.76 11.86 13.64
CA GLU A 7 -31.67 11.19 12.92
C GLU A 7 -31.63 11.81 11.53
N GLU A 8 -30.50 12.41 11.18
CA GLU A 8 -30.31 12.91 9.83
C GLU A 8 -30.33 11.70 8.87
N ASP A 9 -31.21 11.78 7.89
CA ASP A 9 -31.43 10.74 6.87
C ASP A 9 -30.31 10.82 5.82
N LEU A 10 -29.06 10.44 6.22
CA LEU A 10 -27.86 10.58 5.40
C LEU A 10 -27.77 9.47 4.35
N ASP A 11 -27.25 9.83 3.18
CA ASP A 11 -26.78 8.88 2.18
C ASP A 11 -25.55 8.12 2.70
N LYS A 12 -25.41 6.83 2.33
CA LYS A 12 -24.38 5.94 2.87
C LYS A 12 -23.26 5.65 1.88
N VAL A 13 -22.06 5.50 2.43
CA VAL A 13 -20.89 4.96 1.72
C VAL A 13 -20.42 3.72 2.48
N GLY A 14 -20.40 2.58 1.80
CA GLY A 14 -19.82 1.35 2.32
C GLY A 14 -18.31 1.36 2.13
N VAL A 15 -17.55 1.12 3.19
CA VAL A 15 -16.09 0.99 3.15
C VAL A 15 -15.74 -0.43 3.57
N LEU A 16 -15.09 -1.18 2.69
CA LEU A 16 -14.72 -2.58 2.91
C LEU A 16 -13.21 -2.72 2.86
N LEU A 17 -12.64 -3.16 3.97
CA LEU A 17 -11.20 -3.36 4.15
C LEU A 17 -10.90 -4.83 4.46
N PRO A 18 -9.70 -5.36 4.10
CA PRO A 18 -9.32 -6.73 4.38
C PRO A 18 -9.38 -7.06 5.87
N GLU A 19 -8.72 -6.26 6.68
CA GLU A 19 -8.62 -6.42 8.13
C GLU A 19 -8.98 -5.14 8.90
N GLU A 20 -9.35 -5.30 10.16
CA GLU A 20 -9.48 -4.16 11.06
C GLU A 20 -8.11 -3.54 11.38
N GLY A 21 -7.05 -4.35 11.37
CA GLY A 21 -5.69 -3.95 11.71
C GLY A 21 -5.55 -3.49 13.17
N GLU A 22 -4.52 -3.94 13.85
CA GLU A 22 -4.28 -3.57 15.26
C GLU A 22 -3.24 -2.46 15.43
N ASP A 23 -2.49 -2.16 14.36
CA ASP A 23 -1.45 -1.14 14.40
C ASP A 23 -2.00 0.28 14.30
N ILE A 24 -1.15 1.25 14.66
CA ILE A 24 -1.55 2.67 14.72
C ILE A 24 -1.87 3.24 13.33
N ASN A 25 -1.24 2.74 12.26
CA ASN A 25 -1.44 3.25 10.91
C ASN A 25 -2.82 2.82 10.39
N SER A 26 -3.16 1.54 10.52
CA SER A 26 -4.49 1.01 10.18
C SER A 26 -5.60 1.72 10.96
N SER A 27 -5.37 2.02 12.23
CA SER A 27 -6.32 2.78 13.06
C SER A 27 -6.50 4.22 12.59
N LEU A 28 -5.41 4.90 12.19
CA LEU A 28 -5.46 6.26 11.65
C LEU A 28 -6.19 6.29 10.31
N GLU A 29 -5.87 5.37 9.41
CA GLU A 29 -6.48 5.24 8.10
C GLU A 29 -8.01 5.12 8.20
N ARG A 30 -8.49 4.17 9.01
CA ARG A 30 -9.94 3.99 9.24
C ARG A 30 -10.60 5.24 9.79
N THR A 31 -9.94 5.87 10.77
CA THR A 31 -10.47 7.08 11.42
C THR A 31 -10.56 8.23 10.43
N GLU A 32 -9.53 8.44 9.62
CA GLU A 32 -9.52 9.49 8.60
C GLU A 32 -10.53 9.22 7.48
N LEU A 33 -10.61 7.99 6.94
CA LEU A 33 -11.60 7.63 5.93
C LEU A 33 -13.02 7.91 6.42
N LYS A 34 -13.34 7.42 7.63
CA LYS A 34 -14.66 7.66 8.25
C LYS A 34 -14.92 9.14 8.45
N SER A 35 -14.01 9.86 9.09
CA SER A 35 -14.17 11.28 9.39
C SER A 35 -14.35 12.10 8.11
N ARG A 36 -13.60 11.83 7.05
CA ARG A 36 -13.72 12.57 5.77
C ARG A 36 -15.04 12.31 5.06
N LEU A 37 -15.55 11.09 5.11
CA LEU A 37 -16.86 10.78 4.55
C LEU A 37 -17.98 11.46 5.35
N GLU A 38 -17.91 11.45 6.67
CA GLU A 38 -18.87 12.13 7.56
C GLU A 38 -18.80 13.66 7.38
N GLU A 39 -17.62 14.26 7.27
CA GLU A 39 -17.45 15.67 6.94
C GLU A 39 -18.05 16.05 5.56
N ALA A 40 -18.05 15.11 4.64
CA ALA A 40 -18.67 15.27 3.32
C ALA A 40 -20.21 15.06 3.32
N GLY A 41 -20.80 14.72 4.47
CA GLY A 41 -22.24 14.55 4.64
C GLY A 41 -22.76 13.14 4.34
N TYR A 42 -21.89 12.12 4.39
CA TYR A 42 -22.27 10.73 4.25
C TYR A 42 -22.19 9.98 5.58
N GLU A 43 -23.01 8.95 5.74
CA GLU A 43 -22.83 7.94 6.77
C GLU A 43 -21.82 6.89 6.26
N ALA A 44 -20.67 6.78 6.93
CA ALA A 44 -19.65 5.79 6.57
C ALA A 44 -19.87 4.48 7.34
N THR A 45 -20.23 3.42 6.62
CA THR A 45 -20.36 2.07 7.19
C THR A 45 -19.10 1.24 6.86
N MET A 46 -18.37 0.84 7.92
CA MET A 46 -17.10 0.14 7.79
C MET A 46 -17.29 -1.38 7.96
N TYR A 47 -16.75 -2.16 7.05
CA TYR A 47 -16.71 -3.62 7.10
C TYR A 47 -15.27 -4.12 7.03
N PHE A 48 -15.00 -5.24 7.70
CA PHE A 48 -13.71 -5.91 7.72
C PHE A 48 -13.92 -7.38 7.40
N ALA A 49 -13.25 -7.87 6.38
CA ALA A 49 -13.47 -9.21 5.86
C ALA A 49 -12.70 -10.31 6.61
N GLY A 50 -11.73 -9.94 7.46
CA GLY A 50 -10.87 -10.90 8.16
C GLY A 50 -10.01 -11.73 7.20
N ASP A 51 -9.50 -11.08 6.14
CA ASP A 51 -8.74 -11.71 5.05
C ASP A 51 -9.48 -12.83 4.30
N ASP A 52 -10.81 -12.82 4.34
CA ASP A 52 -11.66 -13.79 3.66
C ASP A 52 -12.44 -13.13 2.50
N SER A 53 -12.12 -13.52 1.27
CA SER A 53 -12.71 -12.94 0.05
C SER A 53 -14.20 -13.24 -0.10
N ASP A 54 -14.65 -14.42 0.33
CA ASP A 54 -16.07 -14.79 0.28
C ASP A 54 -16.85 -13.94 1.28
N THR A 55 -16.30 -13.73 2.49
CA THR A 55 -16.88 -12.81 3.49
C THR A 55 -16.96 -11.40 2.94
N GLN A 56 -15.94 -10.90 2.24
CA GLN A 56 -15.98 -9.57 1.63
C GLN A 56 -17.09 -9.44 0.58
N ALA A 57 -17.24 -10.45 -0.27
CA ALA A 57 -18.31 -10.47 -1.29
C ALA A 57 -19.71 -10.50 -0.64
N GLU A 58 -19.90 -11.23 0.47
CA GLU A 58 -21.17 -11.25 1.22
C GLU A 58 -21.47 -9.88 1.85
N GLN A 59 -20.48 -9.22 2.43
CA GLN A 59 -20.61 -7.86 2.98
C GLN A 59 -21.01 -6.83 1.91
N ILE A 60 -20.45 -6.93 0.70
CA ILE A 60 -20.87 -6.10 -0.44
C ILE A 60 -22.35 -6.35 -0.77
N ARG A 61 -22.77 -7.61 -0.88
CA ARG A 61 -24.17 -7.94 -1.16
C ARG A 61 -25.13 -7.43 -0.08
N GLU A 62 -24.72 -7.46 1.18
CA GLU A 62 -25.51 -6.88 2.27
C GLU A 62 -25.68 -5.37 2.08
N LEU A 63 -24.60 -4.65 1.77
CA LEU A 63 -24.66 -3.21 1.52
C LEU A 63 -25.52 -2.85 0.31
N LEU A 64 -25.50 -3.66 -0.74
CA LEU A 64 -26.30 -3.45 -1.97
C LEU A 64 -27.83 -3.55 -1.69
N GLN A 65 -28.25 -4.08 -0.55
CA GLN A 65 -29.67 -4.08 -0.16
C GLN A 65 -30.14 -2.75 0.47
N ASP A 66 -29.20 -1.85 0.81
CA ASP A 66 -29.53 -0.57 1.42
C ASP A 66 -29.82 0.49 0.34
N GLU A 67 -31.06 0.96 0.27
CA GLU A 67 -31.50 1.97 -0.71
C GLU A 67 -30.77 3.32 -0.57
N LYS A 68 -30.13 3.57 0.58
CA LYS A 68 -29.33 4.79 0.84
C LYS A 68 -27.88 4.66 0.36
N LEU A 69 -27.44 3.47 -0.04
CA LEU A 69 -26.08 3.28 -0.51
C LEU A 69 -25.82 4.08 -1.80
N LYS A 70 -24.76 4.88 -1.79
CA LYS A 70 -24.37 5.74 -2.91
C LYS A 70 -23.05 5.34 -3.56
N ALA A 71 -22.17 4.71 -2.80
CA ALA A 71 -20.88 4.25 -3.31
C ALA A 71 -20.30 3.14 -2.42
N LEU A 72 -19.40 2.36 -3.02
CA LEU A 72 -18.54 1.42 -2.32
C LEU A 72 -17.09 1.87 -2.45
N VAL A 73 -16.36 1.87 -1.35
CA VAL A 73 -14.90 2.00 -1.29
C VAL A 73 -14.35 0.65 -0.84
N ILE A 74 -13.57 0.00 -1.68
CA ILE A 74 -13.16 -1.39 -1.48
C ILE A 74 -11.64 -1.49 -1.60
N SER A 75 -10.98 -1.99 -0.55
CA SER A 75 -9.65 -2.57 -0.65
C SER A 75 -9.83 -4.10 -0.73
N PRO A 76 -9.52 -4.75 -1.84
CA PRO A 76 -9.86 -6.16 -2.04
C PRO A 76 -8.97 -7.07 -1.21
N VAL A 77 -9.56 -8.13 -0.64
CA VAL A 77 -8.81 -9.27 -0.06
C VAL A 77 -8.16 -10.07 -1.17
N ASP A 78 -8.92 -10.37 -2.21
CA ASP A 78 -8.44 -11.04 -3.43
C ASP A 78 -8.74 -10.14 -4.63
N PRO A 79 -7.70 -9.71 -5.38
CA PRO A 79 -7.86 -8.90 -6.58
C PRO A 79 -8.84 -9.47 -7.62
N TYR A 80 -9.01 -10.78 -7.66
CA TYR A 80 -9.83 -11.49 -8.66
C TYR A 80 -11.17 -11.99 -8.11
N GLY A 81 -11.37 -11.94 -6.79
CA GLY A 81 -12.51 -12.57 -6.12
C GLY A 81 -13.83 -11.80 -6.17
N LEU A 82 -13.86 -10.56 -6.70
CA LEU A 82 -15.01 -9.68 -6.59
C LEU A 82 -15.81 -9.47 -7.88
N THR A 83 -15.43 -10.10 -9.00
CA THR A 83 -16.00 -9.82 -10.33
C THR A 83 -17.53 -9.89 -10.34
N ASP A 84 -18.13 -10.97 -9.82
CA ASP A 84 -19.57 -11.20 -9.86
C ASP A 84 -20.35 -10.18 -9.02
N VAL A 85 -19.88 -9.89 -7.81
CA VAL A 85 -20.57 -8.94 -6.91
C VAL A 85 -20.42 -7.49 -7.38
N LEU A 86 -19.36 -7.15 -8.09
CA LEU A 86 -19.20 -5.84 -8.70
C LEU A 86 -20.07 -5.67 -9.96
N GLU A 87 -20.43 -6.76 -10.65
CA GLU A 87 -21.47 -6.72 -11.67
C GLU A 87 -22.85 -6.41 -11.06
N GLU A 88 -23.19 -7.04 -9.92
CA GLU A 88 -24.40 -6.72 -9.15
C GLU A 88 -24.44 -5.23 -8.73
N ALA A 89 -23.33 -4.68 -8.25
CA ALA A 89 -23.22 -3.25 -7.92
C ALA A 89 -23.45 -2.34 -9.14
N SER A 90 -22.88 -2.72 -10.28
CA SER A 90 -23.03 -2.00 -11.56
C SER A 90 -24.48 -2.00 -12.06
N GLU A 91 -25.18 -3.12 -11.96
CA GLU A 91 -26.60 -3.23 -12.31
C GLU A 91 -27.48 -2.27 -11.47
N LEU A 92 -27.13 -2.07 -10.21
CA LEU A 92 -27.77 -1.13 -9.30
C LEU A 92 -27.27 0.32 -9.48
N SER A 93 -26.32 0.55 -10.38
CA SER A 93 -25.68 1.84 -10.63
C SER A 93 -24.92 2.39 -9.39
N ILE A 94 -24.46 1.53 -8.52
CA ILE A 94 -23.61 1.89 -7.38
C ILE A 94 -22.15 1.97 -7.84
N PRO A 95 -21.51 3.14 -7.81
CA PRO A 95 -20.11 3.29 -8.21
C PRO A 95 -19.18 2.61 -7.21
N VAL A 96 -18.15 1.95 -7.74
CA VAL A 96 -17.08 1.33 -6.97
C VAL A 96 -15.82 2.17 -7.07
N ILE A 97 -15.25 2.48 -5.94
CA ILE A 97 -13.94 3.12 -5.77
C ILE A 97 -13.01 2.03 -5.23
N ASP A 98 -12.07 1.65 -6.03
CA ASP A 98 -11.00 0.74 -5.67
C ASP A 98 -9.95 1.51 -4.86
N TYR A 99 -9.60 1.00 -3.69
CA TYR A 99 -8.76 1.67 -2.72
C TYR A 99 -7.55 0.80 -2.38
N ASP A 100 -6.36 1.38 -2.57
CA ASP A 100 -5.05 0.81 -2.26
C ASP A 100 -4.64 -0.34 -3.20
N ASN A 101 -5.26 -1.51 -3.12
CA ASN A 101 -4.95 -2.68 -3.93
C ASN A 101 -5.86 -2.79 -5.15
N LEU A 102 -5.30 -3.07 -6.33
CA LEU A 102 -6.05 -3.04 -7.59
C LEU A 102 -6.98 -4.24 -7.74
N ILE A 103 -8.28 -3.97 -7.94
CA ILE A 103 -9.26 -4.98 -8.33
C ILE A 103 -9.11 -5.31 -9.81
N MET A 104 -8.92 -6.60 -10.12
CA MET A 104 -8.63 -7.11 -11.45
C MET A 104 -9.86 -7.74 -12.13
N ASP A 105 -9.75 -7.96 -13.44
CA ASP A 105 -10.70 -8.71 -14.29
C ASP A 105 -12.16 -8.20 -14.25
N THR A 106 -12.37 -6.92 -13.97
CA THR A 106 -13.70 -6.30 -13.99
C THR A 106 -13.65 -4.90 -14.62
N PRO A 107 -14.66 -4.53 -15.46
CA PRO A 107 -14.83 -3.16 -15.93
C PRO A 107 -15.62 -2.27 -14.95
N ASN A 108 -16.07 -2.82 -13.80
CA ASN A 108 -17.06 -2.20 -12.94
C ASN A 108 -16.45 -1.33 -11.83
N VAL A 109 -15.12 -1.15 -11.81
CA VAL A 109 -14.43 -0.16 -10.98
C VAL A 109 -14.45 1.19 -11.70
N LYS A 110 -14.94 2.22 -11.01
CA LYS A 110 -15.06 3.56 -11.58
C LYS A 110 -13.86 4.45 -11.30
N TYR A 111 -13.26 4.31 -10.13
CA TYR A 111 -12.08 5.05 -9.70
C TYR A 111 -11.14 4.11 -8.97
N PHE A 112 -9.83 4.34 -9.15
CA PHE A 112 -8.76 3.70 -8.40
C PHE A 112 -7.98 4.78 -7.65
N VAL A 113 -7.79 4.58 -6.35
CA VAL A 113 -7.10 5.51 -5.45
C VAL A 113 -5.97 4.75 -4.77
N THR A 114 -4.75 5.08 -5.11
CA THR A 114 -3.54 4.52 -4.49
C THR A 114 -2.40 5.52 -4.49
N PHE A 115 -1.29 5.18 -3.86
CA PHE A 115 -0.06 5.95 -3.91
C PHE A 115 0.77 5.62 -5.17
N ASN A 116 1.45 6.63 -5.70
CA ASN A 116 2.44 6.39 -6.75
C ASN A 116 3.77 5.93 -6.12
N MET A 117 3.86 4.62 -5.82
CA MET A 117 5.03 4.03 -5.14
C MET A 117 6.34 4.26 -5.89
N ARG A 118 6.31 4.27 -7.23
CA ARG A 118 7.49 4.61 -8.02
C ARG A 118 7.95 6.05 -7.81
N ALA A 119 7.01 7.01 -7.70
CA ALA A 119 7.36 8.38 -7.40
C ALA A 119 7.89 8.53 -5.96
N ILE A 120 7.31 7.81 -5.01
CA ILE A 120 7.78 7.77 -3.62
C ILE A 120 9.21 7.19 -3.58
N GLY A 121 9.48 6.10 -4.28
CA GLY A 121 10.82 5.52 -4.39
C GLY A 121 11.86 6.52 -4.91
N LYS A 122 11.52 7.30 -5.93
CA LYS A 122 12.38 8.37 -6.43
C LYS A 122 12.68 9.44 -5.39
N GLU A 123 11.67 9.85 -4.63
CA GLU A 123 11.86 10.87 -3.58
C GLU A 123 12.71 10.32 -2.42
N ILE A 124 12.55 9.07 -2.03
CA ILE A 124 13.41 8.39 -1.06
C ILE A 124 14.87 8.42 -1.56
N ALA A 125 15.09 8.01 -2.80
CA ALA A 125 16.42 7.97 -3.39
C ALA A 125 17.07 9.36 -3.50
N LYS A 126 16.32 10.38 -3.91
CA LYS A 126 16.81 11.78 -3.92
C LYS A 126 17.21 12.26 -2.53
N ASN A 127 16.43 11.90 -1.51
CA ASN A 127 16.78 12.20 -0.11
C ASN A 127 18.08 11.50 0.31
N ILE A 128 18.33 10.27 -0.15
CA ILE A 128 19.61 9.58 0.10
C ILE A 128 20.75 10.32 -0.59
N VAL A 129 20.60 10.67 -1.88
CA VAL A 129 21.60 11.43 -2.63
C VAL A 129 21.96 12.74 -1.92
N GLU A 130 20.96 13.49 -1.48
CA GLU A 130 21.15 14.77 -0.80
C GLU A 130 21.82 14.61 0.58
N LYS A 131 21.30 13.70 1.43
CA LYS A 131 21.81 13.52 2.79
C LYS A 131 23.21 12.93 2.86
N GLU A 132 23.52 12.01 1.97
CA GLU A 132 24.84 11.39 1.86
C GLU A 132 25.81 12.20 0.98
N GLU A 133 25.36 13.34 0.45
CA GLU A 133 26.13 14.22 -0.44
C GLU A 133 26.77 13.43 -1.61
N LEU A 134 26.02 12.50 -2.24
CA LEU A 134 26.58 11.54 -3.20
C LEU A 134 27.27 12.22 -4.38
N ASP A 135 26.76 13.34 -4.87
CA ASP A 135 27.39 14.12 -5.95
C ASP A 135 28.80 14.60 -5.54
N LYS A 136 28.93 15.11 -4.32
CA LYS A 136 30.22 15.53 -3.79
C LYS A 136 31.15 14.35 -3.52
N VAL A 137 30.61 13.24 -3.00
CA VAL A 137 31.38 12.00 -2.83
C VAL A 137 31.93 11.52 -4.18
N ARG A 138 31.13 11.62 -5.24
CA ARG A 138 31.52 11.30 -6.63
C ARG A 138 32.65 12.22 -7.12
N GLU A 139 32.50 13.54 -6.94
CA GLU A 139 33.53 14.52 -7.29
C GLU A 139 34.86 14.30 -6.56
N ASP A 140 34.79 13.95 -5.26
CA ASP A 140 35.95 13.67 -4.41
C ASP A 140 36.52 12.25 -4.65
N ARG A 141 35.95 11.46 -5.58
CA ARG A 141 36.29 10.05 -5.87
C ARG A 141 36.22 9.17 -4.61
N GLY A 142 35.28 9.48 -3.73
CA GLY A 142 34.96 8.68 -2.57
C GLY A 142 33.90 7.62 -2.87
N ALA A 143 33.49 6.90 -1.81
CA ALA A 143 32.38 5.96 -1.90
C ALA A 143 31.57 5.93 -0.61
N ARG A 144 30.30 5.52 -0.70
CA ARG A 144 29.41 5.19 0.40
C ARG A 144 28.95 3.75 0.23
N THR A 145 28.46 3.16 1.30
CA THR A 145 27.88 1.81 1.24
C THR A 145 26.39 1.85 1.49
N ILE A 146 25.65 0.96 0.83
CA ILE A 146 24.23 0.77 0.98
C ILE A 146 23.90 -0.72 0.93
N GLU A 147 22.86 -1.14 1.66
CA GLU A 147 22.21 -2.43 1.48
C GLU A 147 20.71 -2.20 1.31
N PHE A 148 20.04 -3.07 0.56
CA PHE A 148 18.62 -2.99 0.28
C PHE A 148 17.89 -4.15 0.94
N LEU A 149 16.82 -3.84 1.66
CA LEU A 149 15.86 -4.81 2.21
C LEU A 149 14.48 -4.30 1.82
N MET A 150 13.83 -5.03 0.91
CA MET A 150 12.55 -4.64 0.32
C MET A 150 11.41 -5.48 0.90
N GLY A 151 10.18 -5.15 0.54
CA GLY A 151 8.99 -5.91 0.93
C GLY A 151 8.90 -7.28 0.26
N SER A 152 7.71 -7.89 0.26
CA SER A 152 7.49 -9.20 -0.35
C SER A 152 7.72 -9.18 -1.87
N PRO A 153 8.27 -10.26 -2.46
CA PRO A 153 8.38 -10.38 -3.91
C PRO A 153 7.00 -10.44 -4.61
N ASP A 154 5.94 -10.78 -3.88
CA ASP A 154 4.57 -10.87 -4.38
C ASP A 154 3.81 -9.52 -4.22
N ASP A 155 4.48 -8.48 -3.73
CA ASP A 155 3.93 -7.15 -3.52
C ASP A 155 4.38 -6.18 -4.63
N ASP A 156 3.47 -5.86 -5.54
CA ASP A 156 3.72 -4.95 -6.66
C ASP A 156 4.11 -3.53 -6.19
N ASP A 157 3.59 -3.06 -5.07
CA ASP A 157 3.94 -1.77 -4.50
C ASP A 157 5.41 -1.72 -4.06
N SER A 158 5.91 -2.78 -3.46
CA SER A 158 7.34 -2.94 -3.15
C SER A 158 8.20 -2.97 -4.40
N LEU A 159 7.76 -3.63 -5.48
CA LEU A 159 8.44 -3.63 -6.77
C LEU A 159 8.48 -2.23 -7.40
N PHE A 160 7.35 -1.51 -7.40
CA PHE A 160 7.31 -0.15 -7.93
C PHE A 160 8.17 0.82 -7.11
N LEU A 161 8.16 0.68 -5.79
CA LEU A 161 9.01 1.45 -4.87
C LEU A 161 10.49 1.22 -5.19
N PHE A 162 10.92 -0.04 -5.28
CA PHE A 162 12.28 -0.42 -5.64
C PHE A 162 12.71 0.15 -6.99
N ASN A 163 11.87 -0.01 -8.02
CA ASN A 163 12.14 0.53 -9.34
C ASN A 163 12.32 2.06 -9.31
N GLY A 164 11.51 2.76 -8.51
CA GLY A 164 11.65 4.21 -8.30
C GLY A 164 12.97 4.57 -7.63
N ILE A 165 13.41 3.81 -6.63
CA ILE A 165 14.70 3.97 -5.94
C ILE A 165 15.86 3.77 -6.94
N MET A 166 15.83 2.69 -7.70
CA MET A 166 16.89 2.35 -8.65
C MET A 166 16.97 3.32 -9.83
N GLU A 167 15.88 3.92 -10.27
CA GLU A 167 15.94 4.98 -11.30
C GLU A 167 16.83 6.17 -10.92
N VAL A 168 17.07 6.39 -9.64
CA VAL A 168 17.93 7.47 -9.14
C VAL A 168 19.29 6.93 -8.69
N LEU A 169 19.32 5.82 -7.96
CA LEU A 169 20.57 5.33 -7.34
C LEU A 169 21.42 4.48 -8.28
N GLN A 170 20.86 3.92 -9.36
CA GLN A 170 21.60 3.04 -10.28
C GLN A 170 22.87 3.68 -10.83
N GLU A 171 22.81 4.95 -11.20
CA GLU A 171 23.99 5.64 -11.73
C GLU A 171 25.15 5.75 -10.73
N TYR A 172 24.84 5.90 -9.43
CA TYR A 172 25.84 5.94 -8.36
C TYR A 172 26.39 4.56 -8.02
N ILE A 173 25.59 3.50 -8.25
CA ILE A 173 26.04 2.11 -8.11
C ILE A 173 26.96 1.75 -9.28
N ASP A 174 26.59 2.11 -10.51
CA ASP A 174 27.33 1.78 -11.73
C ASP A 174 28.72 2.44 -11.75
N ASP A 175 28.86 3.65 -11.21
CA ASP A 175 30.14 4.35 -11.17
C ASP A 175 30.96 4.09 -9.89
N GLY A 176 30.42 3.31 -8.94
CA GLY A 176 31.07 2.92 -7.70
C GLY A 176 31.06 4.00 -6.61
N THR A 177 30.30 5.08 -6.78
CA THR A 177 30.07 6.08 -5.71
C THR A 177 29.24 5.48 -4.58
N LEU A 178 28.30 4.57 -4.94
CA LEU A 178 27.48 3.83 -3.99
C LEU A 178 27.75 2.33 -4.16
N ILE A 179 28.19 1.67 -3.10
CA ILE A 179 28.61 0.26 -3.14
C ILE A 179 27.67 -0.58 -2.30
N CYS A 180 26.95 -1.50 -2.93
CA CYS A 180 26.25 -2.58 -2.25
C CYS A 180 27.22 -3.75 -2.04
N ARG A 181 27.71 -3.94 -0.81
CA ARG A 181 28.77 -4.93 -0.54
C ARG A 181 28.29 -6.37 -0.65
N SER A 182 27.00 -6.61 -0.36
CA SER A 182 26.38 -7.92 -0.58
C SER A 182 26.26 -8.26 -2.07
N GLY A 183 26.32 -7.25 -2.94
CA GLY A 183 26.05 -7.37 -4.37
C GLY A 183 24.57 -7.55 -4.72
N ARG A 184 23.67 -7.49 -3.75
CA ARG A 184 22.21 -7.64 -3.94
C ARG A 184 21.62 -6.31 -4.39
N VAL A 185 21.41 -6.19 -5.70
CA VAL A 185 20.94 -4.94 -6.34
C VAL A 185 19.73 -5.17 -7.25
N THR A 186 19.12 -6.34 -7.20
CA THR A 186 17.86 -6.63 -7.88
C THR A 186 16.73 -6.76 -6.88
N PHE A 187 15.48 -6.56 -7.32
CA PHE A 187 14.31 -6.69 -6.45
C PHE A 187 14.23 -8.09 -5.83
N ASP A 188 14.38 -9.14 -6.63
CA ASP A 188 14.29 -10.52 -6.16
C ASP A 188 15.33 -10.86 -5.07
N GLU A 189 16.55 -10.31 -5.18
CA GLU A 189 17.62 -10.55 -4.21
C GLU A 189 17.42 -9.80 -2.89
N THR A 190 16.68 -8.69 -2.93
CA THR A 190 16.50 -7.78 -1.80
C THR A 190 15.15 -7.96 -1.11
N SER A 191 14.23 -8.70 -1.74
CA SER A 191 12.88 -8.94 -1.22
C SER A 191 12.87 -9.85 0.00
N ILE A 192 12.00 -9.53 0.95
CA ILE A 192 11.76 -10.31 2.17
C ILE A 192 10.38 -10.95 2.08
N MET A 193 10.35 -12.28 1.95
CA MET A 193 9.10 -13.05 1.88
C MET A 193 8.17 -12.69 3.05
N ASP A 194 6.90 -12.51 2.74
CA ASP A 194 5.82 -12.16 3.69
C ASP A 194 6.13 -10.90 4.54
N GLN A 195 7.02 -10.04 4.09
CA GLN A 195 7.50 -8.86 4.85
C GLN A 195 7.93 -9.18 6.30
N ASN A 196 8.43 -10.39 6.51
CA ASN A 196 8.72 -10.93 7.84
C ASN A 196 9.91 -10.26 8.51
N THR A 197 9.66 -9.56 9.60
CA THR A 197 10.67 -8.80 10.36
C THR A 197 11.83 -9.66 10.85
N ASP A 198 11.60 -10.91 11.27
CA ASP A 198 12.67 -11.78 11.77
C ASP A 198 13.55 -12.28 10.63
N THR A 199 12.97 -12.51 9.45
CA THR A 199 13.72 -12.83 8.23
C THR A 199 14.59 -11.64 7.81
N ALA A 200 14.03 -10.43 7.79
CA ALA A 200 14.77 -9.20 7.48
C ALA A 200 15.95 -8.98 8.44
N LYS A 201 15.73 -9.14 9.76
CA LYS A 201 16.79 -9.04 10.78
C LYS A 201 17.90 -10.08 10.59
N LYS A 202 17.54 -11.34 10.27
CA LYS A 202 18.51 -12.40 10.02
C LYS A 202 19.35 -12.11 8.78
N GLN A 203 18.70 -11.67 7.70
CA GLN A 203 19.39 -11.29 6.47
C GLN A 203 20.35 -10.14 6.71
N LEU A 204 19.88 -9.03 7.29
CA LEU A 204 20.72 -7.88 7.60
C LEU A 204 21.91 -8.24 8.51
N LYS A 205 21.66 -9.07 9.52
CA LYS A 205 22.75 -9.55 10.38
C LYS A 205 23.77 -10.36 9.62
N SER A 206 23.34 -11.27 8.76
CA SER A 206 24.22 -12.07 7.92
C SER A 206 25.08 -11.18 7.01
N GLU A 207 24.48 -10.18 6.38
CA GLU A 207 25.17 -9.22 5.52
C GLU A 207 26.21 -8.40 6.31
N ILE A 208 25.85 -7.93 7.51
CA ILE A 208 26.78 -7.21 8.39
C ILE A 208 27.95 -8.13 8.78
N ASP A 209 27.68 -9.34 9.22
CA ASP A 209 28.70 -10.29 9.66
C ASP A 209 29.63 -10.71 8.52
N GLU A 210 29.13 -10.83 7.30
CA GLU A 210 29.89 -11.30 6.12
C GLU A 210 30.65 -10.17 5.42
N PHE A 211 30.03 -9.02 5.22
CA PHE A 211 30.57 -7.96 4.36
C PHE A 211 31.07 -6.72 5.12
N TYR A 212 30.69 -6.54 6.38
CA TYR A 212 31.00 -5.36 7.16
C TYR A 212 31.76 -5.64 8.46
N SER A 213 31.97 -6.92 8.83
CA SER A 213 32.82 -7.24 9.97
C SER A 213 34.24 -6.77 9.67
N LEU A 214 34.80 -6.01 10.56
CA LEU A 214 36.22 -5.65 10.53
C LEU A 214 37.02 -6.93 10.85
N GLU A 215 37.92 -7.32 9.95
CA GLU A 215 39.01 -8.26 10.26
C GLU A 215 39.96 -7.67 11.32
#